data_9c58c2634e58b937858455e907c47247
#
_entry.id   9c58c2634e58b937858455e907c47247
#
_cell.length_a   1.000
_cell.length_b   1.000
_cell.length_c   1.000
_cell.angle_alpha   90.00
_cell.angle_beta   90.00
_cell.angle_gamma   90.00
#
_symmetry.space_group_name_H-M   'P 1'
#
loop_
_entity.id
_entity.type
_entity.pdbx_description
1 polymer ?
#
loop_
_entity_poly.entity_id
_entity_poly.type
_entity_poly.pdbx_seq_one_letter_code
_entity_poly.pdbx_strand_id
1 'polypeptide(L)'
;MKLSKHTVAVLLTSLLISIMILAYKIRQQPVKEADRYSAEVFSVWNGWGYDILVGDSVIIHQESIPSIGRQIPFPEREQAEQAASLVLKKMRTDNGLPTLTRPEIEKICPSLK
;
A
#
# COMPACT_ATOMS: atom_id res chain seq x y z
N MET A 1 -11.34 25.75 -46.99
CA MET A 1 -10.26 26.62 -46.53
C MET A 1 -8.95 25.86 -46.44
N LYS A 2 -7.96 26.32 -47.18
CA LYS A 2 -6.61 25.72 -47.02
C LYS A 2 -5.87 26.56 -45.94
N LEU A 3 -5.49 25.85 -44.87
CA LEU A 3 -4.61 26.45 -43.85
C LEU A 3 -3.20 26.58 -44.44
N SER A 4 -2.53 27.71 -44.16
CA SER A 4 -1.15 27.90 -44.56
C SER A 4 -0.24 26.92 -43.85
N LYS A 5 0.91 26.56 -44.44
CA LYS A 5 1.90 25.69 -43.82
C LYS A 5 2.36 26.21 -42.46
N HIS A 6 2.47 27.52 -42.31
CA HIS A 6 2.83 28.17 -41.04
C HIS A 6 1.75 28.00 -39.98
N THR A 7 0.48 28.12 -40.33
CA THR A 7 -0.64 27.90 -39.41
C THR A 7 -0.69 26.46 -38.91
N VAL A 8 -0.49 25.49 -39.80
CA VAL A 8 -0.45 24.06 -39.44
C VAL A 8 0.75 23.77 -38.52
N ALA A 9 1.91 24.33 -38.81
CA ALA A 9 3.11 24.16 -37.95
C ALA A 9 2.89 24.71 -36.53
N VAL A 10 2.27 25.89 -36.41
CA VAL A 10 1.95 26.50 -35.11
C VAL A 10 0.98 25.63 -34.31
N LEU A 11 -0.06 25.09 -34.96
CA LEU A 11 -1.05 24.24 -34.31
C LEU A 11 -0.40 22.91 -33.83
N LEU A 12 0.48 22.32 -34.63
CA LEU A 12 1.18 21.08 -34.26
C LEU A 12 2.14 21.30 -33.07
N THR A 13 2.90 22.37 -33.07
CA THR A 13 3.82 22.69 -31.98
C THR A 13 3.06 22.99 -30.69
N SER A 14 1.94 23.72 -30.77
CA SER A 14 1.05 23.97 -29.64
C SER A 14 0.50 22.69 -29.02
N LEU A 15 0.07 21.75 -29.86
CA LEU A 15 -0.44 20.45 -29.41
C LEU A 15 0.65 19.65 -28.69
N LEU A 16 1.87 19.60 -29.25
CA LEU A 16 3.00 18.90 -28.63
C LEU A 16 3.37 19.48 -27.26
N ILE A 17 3.40 20.81 -27.14
CA ILE A 17 3.67 21.49 -25.87
C ILE A 17 2.59 21.16 -24.85
N SER A 18 1.31 21.16 -25.26
CA SER A 18 0.19 20.82 -24.37
C SER A 18 0.29 19.39 -23.83
N ILE A 19 0.64 18.43 -24.69
CA ILE A 19 0.84 17.03 -24.31
C ILE A 19 2.01 16.91 -23.33
N MET A 20 3.09 17.62 -23.57
CA MET A 20 4.28 17.62 -22.72
C MET A 20 4.01 18.17 -21.31
N ILE A 21 3.25 19.27 -21.23
CA ILE A 21 2.80 19.86 -19.96
C ILE A 21 1.90 18.89 -19.20
N LEU A 22 0.97 18.24 -19.89
CA LEU A 22 0.06 17.28 -19.27
C LEU A 22 0.84 16.06 -18.74
N ALA A 23 1.77 15.51 -19.51
CA ALA A 23 2.62 14.40 -19.08
C ALA A 23 3.48 14.78 -17.87
N TYR A 24 4.01 16.00 -17.83
CA TYR A 24 4.78 16.51 -16.69
C TYR A 24 3.91 16.62 -15.43
N LYS A 25 2.70 17.16 -15.55
CA LYS A 25 1.76 17.27 -14.41
C LYS A 25 1.34 15.89 -13.88
N ILE A 26 1.12 14.91 -14.76
CA ILE A 26 0.78 13.54 -14.36
C ILE A 26 1.93 12.92 -13.56
N ARG A 27 3.19 13.14 -13.97
CA ARG A 27 4.36 12.65 -13.24
C ARG A 27 4.57 13.30 -11.88
N GLN A 28 4.08 14.52 -11.69
CA GLN A 28 4.23 15.26 -10.44
C GLN A 28 3.06 15.11 -9.48
N GLN A 29 2.07 14.29 -9.80
CA GLN A 29 1.00 14.04 -8.82
C GLN A 29 1.63 13.43 -7.56
N PRO A 30 1.49 14.08 -6.41
CA PRO A 30 2.00 13.50 -5.18
C PRO A 30 1.28 12.16 -4.97
N VAL A 31 2.06 11.12 -4.77
CA VAL A 31 1.52 9.83 -4.32
C VAL A 31 0.72 10.14 -3.06
N LYS A 32 -0.56 9.81 -3.06
CA LYS A 32 -1.39 9.96 -1.87
C LYS A 32 -0.67 9.29 -0.72
N GLU A 33 -0.57 9.93 0.41
CA GLU A 33 0.18 9.42 1.55
C GLU A 33 -0.27 7.99 1.92
N ALA A 34 -1.58 7.72 1.75
CA ALA A 34 -2.14 6.39 1.91
C ALA A 34 -1.50 5.32 0.99
N ASP A 35 -1.06 5.71 -0.21
CA ASP A 35 -0.44 4.80 -1.18
C ASP A 35 1.04 4.52 -0.89
N ARG A 36 1.63 5.22 0.08
CA ARG A 36 3.01 4.99 0.51
C ARG A 36 3.14 3.80 1.46
N TYR A 37 2.04 3.38 2.09
CA TYR A 37 2.03 2.23 2.97
C TYR A 37 2.02 0.93 2.17
N SER A 38 2.86 0.00 2.56
CA SER A 38 2.90 -1.34 1.99
C SER A 38 3.13 -2.37 3.09
N ALA A 39 2.92 -3.64 2.76
CA ALA A 39 3.14 -4.73 3.68
C ALA A 39 4.00 -5.80 3.04
N GLU A 40 4.85 -6.42 3.84
CA GLU A 40 5.66 -7.57 3.45
C GLU A 40 5.48 -8.66 4.51
N VAL A 41 5.36 -9.89 4.05
CA VAL A 41 5.29 -11.07 4.92
C VAL A 41 6.64 -11.76 4.91
N PHE A 42 7.11 -12.18 6.07
CA PHE A 42 8.38 -12.90 6.22
C PHE A 42 8.19 -14.16 7.03
N SER A 43 9.07 -15.13 6.79
CA SER A 43 9.10 -16.37 7.58
C SER A 43 9.89 -16.14 8.87
N VAL A 44 9.40 -16.73 9.95
CA VAL A 44 10.11 -16.86 11.21
C VAL A 44 10.30 -18.34 11.51
N TRP A 45 11.03 -18.66 12.60
CA TRP A 45 11.44 -20.03 12.89
C TRP A 45 10.32 -21.08 12.80
N ASN A 46 9.11 -20.77 13.24
CA ASN A 46 7.99 -21.72 13.23
C ASN A 46 6.68 -21.11 12.73
N GLY A 47 6.77 -20.20 11.78
CA GLY A 47 5.59 -19.56 11.21
C GLY A 47 5.91 -18.32 10.40
N TRP A 48 5.04 -17.32 10.48
CA TRP A 48 5.06 -16.13 9.63
C TRP A 48 4.78 -14.88 10.43
N GLY A 49 5.41 -13.79 10.04
CA GLY A 49 5.16 -12.46 10.55
C GLY A 49 4.95 -11.48 9.41
N TYR A 50 4.76 -10.20 9.73
CA TYR A 50 4.62 -9.17 8.72
C TYR A 50 5.28 -7.86 9.12
N ASP A 51 5.69 -7.11 8.13
CA ASP A 51 6.18 -5.73 8.24
C ASP A 51 5.21 -4.79 7.54
N ILE A 52 5.02 -3.62 8.12
CA ILE A 52 4.36 -2.49 7.46
C ILE A 52 5.42 -1.45 7.17
N LEU A 53 5.46 -0.98 5.93
CA LEU A 53 6.46 -0.04 5.45
C LEU A 53 5.81 1.26 4.98
N VAL A 54 6.56 2.34 5.12
CA VAL A 54 6.29 3.62 4.45
C VAL A 54 7.47 3.87 3.51
N GLY A 55 7.21 3.77 2.19
CA GLY A 55 8.32 3.73 1.24
C GLY A 55 9.21 2.53 1.53
N ASP A 56 10.49 2.76 1.79
CA ASP A 56 11.47 1.71 2.11
C ASP A 56 11.69 1.50 3.62
N SER A 57 10.99 2.27 4.46
CA SER A 57 11.19 2.23 5.91
C SER A 57 10.17 1.33 6.60
N VAL A 58 10.64 0.37 7.38
CA VAL A 58 9.78 -0.48 8.22
C VAL A 58 9.34 0.34 9.43
N ILE A 59 8.02 0.52 9.57
CA ILE A 59 7.44 1.25 10.71
C ILE A 59 6.79 0.31 11.73
N ILE A 60 6.37 -0.88 11.30
CA ILE A 60 5.84 -1.92 12.17
C ILE A 60 6.50 -3.25 11.79
N HIS A 61 7.10 -3.92 12.77
CA HIS A 61 7.67 -5.24 12.62
C HIS A 61 6.96 -6.19 13.57
N GLN A 62 6.20 -7.14 13.03
CA GLN A 62 5.35 -8.02 13.82
C GLN A 62 5.73 -9.48 13.57
N GLU A 63 6.47 -10.06 14.50
CA GLU A 63 6.91 -11.45 14.43
C GLU A 63 5.89 -12.45 14.99
N SER A 64 4.93 -11.98 15.77
CA SER A 64 3.94 -12.82 16.45
C SER A 64 2.53 -12.28 16.26
N ILE A 65 1.55 -13.12 16.52
CA ILE A 65 0.13 -12.74 16.46
C ILE A 65 -0.16 -11.72 17.56
N PRO A 66 -0.66 -10.51 17.19
CA PRO A 66 -0.98 -9.50 18.19
C PRO A 66 -2.25 -9.86 18.98
N SER A 67 -2.40 -9.26 20.17
CA SER A 67 -3.64 -9.28 20.97
C SER A 67 -4.06 -10.63 21.56
N ILE A 68 -3.18 -11.64 21.57
CA ILE A 68 -3.51 -12.95 22.15
C ILE A 68 -2.76 -13.26 23.46
N GLY A 69 -1.89 -12.35 23.90
CA GLY A 69 -1.14 -12.51 25.16
C GLY A 69 -0.04 -13.59 25.12
N ARG A 70 0.24 -14.15 23.95
CA ARG A 70 1.31 -15.13 23.71
C ARG A 70 2.15 -14.73 22.52
N GLN A 71 3.44 -15.05 22.55
CA GLN A 71 4.35 -14.75 21.43
C GLN A 71 4.45 -15.97 20.50
N ILE A 72 3.40 -16.16 19.72
CA ILE A 72 3.37 -17.21 18.69
C ILE A 72 3.22 -16.56 17.31
N PRO A 73 3.95 -17.03 16.28
CA PRO A 73 3.79 -16.53 14.93
C PRO A 73 2.50 -17.02 14.27
N PHE A 74 2.14 -16.42 13.15
CA PHE A 74 1.04 -16.94 12.34
C PHE A 74 1.42 -18.32 11.79
N PRO A 75 0.56 -19.35 11.95
CA PRO A 75 0.86 -20.69 11.45
C PRO A 75 1.01 -20.74 9.92
N GLU A 76 0.23 -19.93 9.20
CA GLU A 76 0.20 -19.94 7.75
C GLU A 76 0.52 -18.57 7.18
N ARG A 77 1.17 -18.55 6.02
CA ARG A 77 1.52 -17.33 5.31
C ARG A 77 0.30 -16.46 4.98
N GLU A 78 -0.77 -17.09 4.52
CA GLU A 78 -2.02 -16.42 4.16
C GLU A 78 -2.64 -15.69 5.35
N GLN A 79 -2.50 -16.23 6.55
CA GLN A 79 -2.98 -15.58 7.77
C GLN A 79 -2.19 -14.30 8.09
N ALA A 80 -0.87 -14.35 7.94
CA ALA A 80 -0.03 -13.17 8.09
C ALA A 80 -0.36 -12.11 7.03
N GLU A 81 -0.60 -12.53 5.78
CA GLU A 81 -1.02 -11.63 4.70
C GLU A 81 -2.37 -10.97 4.98
N GLN A 82 -3.34 -11.73 5.47
CA GLN A 82 -4.66 -11.19 5.84
C GLN A 82 -4.56 -10.19 7.00
N ALA A 83 -3.76 -10.49 8.00
CA ALA A 83 -3.52 -9.58 9.11
C ALA A 83 -2.85 -8.28 8.66
N ALA A 84 -1.81 -8.37 7.85
CA ALA A 84 -1.11 -7.21 7.30
C ALA A 84 -2.04 -6.36 6.42
N SER A 85 -2.85 -6.99 5.58
CA SER A 85 -3.82 -6.30 4.72
C SER A 85 -4.87 -5.55 5.53
N LEU A 86 -5.33 -6.12 6.63
CA LEU A 86 -6.30 -5.46 7.52
C LEU A 86 -5.67 -4.24 8.20
N VAL A 87 -4.43 -4.33 8.66
CA VAL A 87 -3.67 -3.20 9.22
C VAL A 87 -3.52 -2.10 8.18
N LEU A 88 -3.12 -2.45 6.96
CA LEU A 88 -3.00 -1.48 5.86
C LEU A 88 -4.31 -0.77 5.57
N LYS A 89 -5.41 -1.51 5.52
CA LYS A 89 -6.74 -0.95 5.30
C LYS A 89 -7.10 0.08 6.36
N LYS A 90 -6.85 -0.23 7.63
CA LYS A 90 -7.10 0.69 8.74
C LYS A 90 -6.26 1.95 8.62
N MET A 91 -4.98 1.82 8.27
CA MET A 91 -4.07 2.96 8.13
C MET A 91 -4.40 3.84 6.93
N ARG A 92 -4.84 3.23 5.83
CA ARG A 92 -5.14 3.94 4.58
C ARG A 92 -6.50 4.64 4.55
N THR A 93 -7.51 4.06 5.18
CA THR A 93 -8.89 4.54 5.03
C THR A 93 -9.37 5.42 6.18
N ASP A 94 -9.02 5.09 7.42
CA ASP A 94 -9.65 5.69 8.59
C ASP A 94 -8.67 6.49 9.46
N ASN A 95 -7.41 6.64 9.06
CA ASN A 95 -6.33 7.08 9.93
C ASN A 95 -6.37 6.35 11.28
N GLY A 96 -6.88 5.10 11.25
CA GLY A 96 -7.04 4.28 12.43
C GLY A 96 -5.71 3.79 12.99
N LEU A 97 -5.75 3.34 14.21
CA LEU A 97 -4.59 2.71 14.83
C LEU A 97 -4.28 1.39 14.12
N PRO A 98 -3.00 1.08 13.88
CA PRO A 98 -2.59 -0.16 13.21
C PRO A 98 -2.68 -1.38 14.12
N THR A 99 -3.70 -1.44 14.95
CA THR A 99 -3.91 -2.51 15.92
C THR A 99 -4.98 -3.47 15.43
N LEU A 100 -4.73 -4.76 15.71
CA LEU A 100 -5.70 -5.82 15.45
C LEU A 100 -6.35 -6.24 16.78
N THR A 101 -7.66 -6.29 16.79
CA THR A 101 -8.42 -6.74 17.95
C THR A 101 -8.46 -8.26 18.01
N ARG A 102 -8.74 -8.81 19.18
CA ARG A 102 -8.86 -10.27 19.35
C ARG A 102 -9.92 -10.88 18.43
N PRO A 103 -11.14 -10.32 18.29
CA PRO A 103 -12.13 -10.85 17.34
C PRO A 103 -11.64 -10.86 15.89
N GLU A 104 -10.87 -9.86 15.48
CA GLU A 104 -10.27 -9.81 14.13
C GLU A 104 -9.26 -10.93 13.93
N ILE A 105 -8.40 -11.17 14.92
CA ILE A 105 -7.44 -12.26 14.92
C ILE A 105 -8.14 -13.63 14.88
N GLU A 106 -9.19 -13.82 15.65
CA GLU A 106 -9.96 -15.07 15.67
C GLU A 106 -10.62 -15.39 14.32
N LYS A 107 -11.00 -14.37 13.56
CA LYS A 107 -11.47 -14.54 12.17
C LYS A 107 -10.37 -14.99 11.23
N ILE A 108 -9.16 -14.45 11.39
CA ILE A 108 -8.00 -14.80 10.57
C ILE A 108 -7.47 -16.19 10.95
N CYS A 109 -7.41 -16.45 12.25
CA CYS A 109 -6.88 -17.68 12.81
C CYS A 109 -7.95 -18.38 13.67
N PRO A 110 -8.92 -19.11 13.08
CA PRO A 110 -10.00 -19.75 13.83
C PRO A 110 -9.53 -20.76 14.88
N SER A 111 -8.33 -21.32 14.69
CA SER A 111 -7.74 -22.29 15.64
C SER A 111 -7.36 -21.68 16.99
N LEU A 112 -7.41 -20.35 17.13
CA LEU A 112 -7.06 -19.67 18.38
C LEU A 112 -8.25 -19.43 19.32
N LYS A 113 -9.42 -19.86 18.94
CA LYS A 113 -10.61 -19.79 19.81
C LYS A 113 -10.46 -20.64 21.05
#